data_ae4a494b851431c94a571e97982bb80a
#
_entry.id   ae4a494b851431c94a571e97982bb80a
#
_cell.length_a   1.000
_cell.length_b   1.000
_cell.length_c   1.000
_cell.angle_alpha   90.00
_cell.angle_beta   90.00
_cell.angle_gamma   90.00
#
_symmetry.space_group_name_H-M   'P 1'
#
loop_
_entity.id
_entity.type
_entity.pdbx_description
1 polymer ?
#
loop_
_entity_poly.entity_id
_entity_poly.type
_entity_poly.pdbx_seq_one_letter_code
_entity_poly.pdbx_strand_id
1 'polypeptide(L)'
;MQHSEHKPLAIFLMGPTASGKTDLAIQLRQQLPVEVISVDSALIYRGMDIGTAKPSKAELALAPHRLINICDPAESYSAANFRTDALREMQEISAQGKIPLLVGGTMLYYKALLEGLSPLPSADEKVRSEIEEKAALIGWGGLHQELCKIDPISAQRINPNDSQRINRALEVFYLTGKTLTELTAQKGEALPYDILQFAIAPEQREVLHRRIEQRFHKMIELGFQQEVEKLYRRPDLNENLPSIRCVGYRQMWEYLRGDYDHDEMVFRGICATRQLAKRQITWLRGWTSPIQWLDSLQPAQALEKVLTSVSAKA
;
A
#
# COMPACT_ATOMS: atom_id res chain seq x y z
N MET A 1 18.81 -18.97 33.61
CA MET A 1 18.11 -19.58 32.44
C MET A 1 17.42 -18.46 31.71
N GLN A 2 18.00 -18.01 30.57
CA GLN A 2 17.34 -17.06 29.66
C GLN A 2 16.22 -17.84 28.98
N HIS A 3 14.95 -17.56 29.33
CA HIS A 3 13.84 -17.97 28.53
C HIS A 3 14.02 -17.26 27.17
N SER A 4 14.36 -18.00 26.12
CA SER A 4 14.21 -17.49 24.77
C SER A 4 12.71 -17.27 24.60
N GLU A 5 12.26 -16.01 24.72
CA GLU A 5 10.89 -15.66 24.39
C GLU A 5 10.67 -16.03 22.91
N HIS A 6 9.94 -17.11 22.71
CA HIS A 6 9.53 -17.52 21.37
C HIS A 6 8.63 -16.41 20.80
N LYS A 7 9.14 -15.67 19.81
CA LYS A 7 8.36 -14.64 19.15
C LYS A 7 7.17 -15.29 18.45
N PRO A 8 5.96 -14.73 18.56
CA PRO A 8 4.81 -15.25 17.84
C PRO A 8 5.06 -15.19 16.33
N LEU A 9 4.51 -16.17 15.62
CA LEU A 9 4.61 -16.26 14.17
C LEU A 9 3.64 -15.28 13.51
N ALA A 10 4.05 -14.63 12.40
CA ALA A 10 3.19 -13.93 11.50
C ALA A 10 3.57 -14.21 10.03
N ILE A 11 2.62 -14.06 9.11
CA ILE A 11 2.81 -14.36 7.69
C ILE A 11 2.56 -13.08 6.89
N PHE A 12 3.50 -12.73 6.02
CA PHE A 12 3.33 -11.68 5.01
C PHE A 12 3.06 -12.33 3.65
N LEU A 13 1.91 -12.04 3.07
CA LEU A 13 1.53 -12.43 1.71
C LEU A 13 1.47 -11.18 0.82
N MET A 14 2.59 -10.88 0.22
CA MET A 14 2.82 -9.70 -0.61
C MET A 14 2.60 -10.03 -2.09
N GLY A 15 2.33 -9.02 -2.90
CA GLY A 15 2.26 -9.19 -4.35
C GLY A 15 1.58 -8.01 -5.05
N PRO A 16 1.75 -7.91 -6.37
CA PRO A 16 1.10 -6.85 -7.14
C PRO A 16 -0.43 -7.00 -7.15
N THR A 17 -1.11 -5.94 -7.59
CA THR A 17 -2.55 -6.04 -7.88
C THR A 17 -2.79 -7.13 -8.94
N ALA A 18 -3.93 -7.81 -8.87
CA ALA A 18 -4.32 -8.92 -9.75
C ALA A 18 -3.42 -10.17 -9.70
N SER A 19 -2.63 -10.36 -8.63
CA SER A 19 -1.75 -11.54 -8.49
C SER A 19 -2.41 -12.77 -7.86
N GLY A 20 -3.67 -12.70 -7.37
CA GLY A 20 -4.34 -13.85 -6.74
C GLY A 20 -4.11 -13.98 -5.22
N LYS A 21 -3.67 -12.91 -4.54
CA LYS A 21 -3.45 -12.92 -3.07
C LYS A 21 -4.69 -13.29 -2.27
N THR A 22 -5.86 -12.76 -2.66
CA THR A 22 -7.12 -12.98 -1.94
C THR A 22 -7.51 -14.45 -1.96
N ASP A 23 -7.41 -15.10 -3.12
CA ASP A 23 -7.74 -16.53 -3.26
C ASP A 23 -6.83 -17.40 -2.39
N LEU A 24 -5.51 -17.11 -2.37
CA LEU A 24 -4.57 -17.84 -1.53
C LEU A 24 -4.82 -17.56 -0.03
N ALA A 25 -5.17 -16.35 0.35
CA ALA A 25 -5.49 -16.01 1.73
C ALA A 25 -6.74 -16.76 2.24
N ILE A 26 -7.77 -16.91 1.38
CA ILE A 26 -8.98 -17.71 1.69
C ILE A 26 -8.60 -19.19 1.88
N GLN A 27 -7.79 -19.76 0.99
CA GLN A 27 -7.34 -21.15 1.10
C GLN A 27 -6.49 -21.39 2.36
N LEU A 28 -5.60 -20.47 2.69
CA LEU A 28 -4.80 -20.55 3.92
C LEU A 28 -5.68 -20.52 5.17
N ARG A 29 -6.70 -19.66 5.20
CA ARG A 29 -7.60 -19.57 6.34
C ARG A 29 -8.45 -20.84 6.55
N GLN A 30 -8.69 -21.61 5.49
CA GLN A 30 -9.39 -22.90 5.58
C GLN A 30 -8.53 -24.01 6.20
N GLN A 31 -7.21 -23.86 6.18
CA GLN A 31 -6.26 -24.91 6.61
C GLN A 31 -5.40 -24.53 7.82
N LEU A 32 -5.30 -23.25 8.12
CA LEU A 32 -4.51 -22.72 9.24
C LEU A 32 -5.36 -21.82 10.14
N PRO A 33 -5.05 -21.71 11.42
CA PRO A 33 -5.70 -20.77 12.33
C PRO A 33 -5.21 -19.34 12.10
N VAL A 34 -5.35 -18.82 10.87
CA VAL A 34 -4.95 -17.47 10.51
C VAL A 34 -6.12 -16.50 10.52
N GLU A 35 -5.83 -15.24 10.84
CA GLU A 35 -6.74 -14.11 10.59
C GLU A 35 -6.08 -13.07 9.68
N VAL A 36 -6.86 -12.56 8.74
CA VAL A 36 -6.34 -11.68 7.67
C VAL A 36 -6.35 -10.22 8.12
N ILE A 37 -5.20 -9.57 7.93
CA ILE A 37 -5.06 -8.11 8.04
C ILE A 37 -4.74 -7.56 6.65
N SER A 38 -5.55 -6.62 6.17
CA SER A 38 -5.31 -5.96 4.89
C SER A 38 -4.13 -5.00 4.95
N VAL A 39 -3.20 -5.13 4.01
CA VAL A 39 -2.03 -4.23 3.84
C VAL A 39 -2.19 -3.46 2.53
N ASP A 40 -3.25 -2.65 2.47
CA ASP A 40 -3.62 -1.91 1.26
C ASP A 40 -4.09 -0.49 1.61
N SER A 41 -3.50 0.51 0.97
CA SER A 41 -3.80 1.91 1.22
C SER A 41 -5.07 2.43 0.55
N ALA A 42 -5.78 1.59 -0.21
CA ALA A 42 -7.03 1.93 -0.87
C ALA A 42 -8.23 1.19 -0.26
N LEU A 43 -8.06 -0.07 0.18
CA LEU A 43 -9.14 -0.86 0.80
C LEU A 43 -9.64 -0.30 2.14
N ILE A 44 -8.87 0.61 2.75
CA ILE A 44 -9.23 1.29 4.00
C ILE A 44 -10.44 2.20 3.86
N TYR A 45 -10.74 2.71 2.66
CA TYR A 45 -11.77 3.73 2.46
C TYR A 45 -13.16 3.13 2.34
N ARG A 46 -14.12 3.70 3.11
CA ARG A 46 -15.54 3.35 3.02
C ARG A 46 -16.13 3.83 1.69
N GLY A 47 -16.93 2.98 1.04
CA GLY A 47 -17.62 3.30 -0.22
C GLY A 47 -16.71 3.33 -1.45
N MET A 48 -15.45 2.91 -1.32
CA MET A 48 -14.52 2.68 -2.41
C MET A 48 -14.29 1.17 -2.53
N ASP A 49 -15.23 0.48 -3.17
CA ASP A 49 -15.29 -0.99 -3.14
C ASP A 49 -14.94 -1.61 -4.50
N ILE A 50 -15.59 -1.13 -5.58
CA ILE A 50 -15.42 -1.68 -6.92
C ILE A 50 -14.03 -1.30 -7.48
N GLY A 51 -13.70 -0.03 -7.48
CA GLY A 51 -12.45 0.47 -8.07
C GLY A 51 -11.19 0.07 -7.29
N THR A 52 -11.31 -0.29 -6.02
CA THR A 52 -10.22 -0.87 -5.22
C THR A 52 -10.12 -2.39 -5.38
N ALA A 53 -11.12 -3.03 -6.00
CA ALA A 53 -11.34 -4.47 -6.00
C ALA A 53 -11.35 -5.04 -4.58
N LYS A 54 -12.05 -4.39 -3.69
CA LYS A 54 -12.28 -4.87 -2.33
C LYS A 54 -12.93 -6.26 -2.37
N PRO A 55 -12.52 -7.20 -1.52
CA PRO A 55 -13.14 -8.52 -1.49
C PRO A 55 -14.66 -8.41 -1.36
N SER A 56 -15.38 -9.21 -2.13
CA SER A 56 -16.83 -9.29 -2.11
C SER A 56 -17.34 -9.75 -0.75
N LYS A 57 -18.64 -9.54 -0.48
CA LYS A 57 -19.27 -10.03 0.74
C LYS A 57 -19.12 -11.56 0.93
N ALA A 58 -19.14 -12.32 -0.17
CA ALA A 58 -18.93 -13.77 -0.12
C ALA A 58 -17.49 -14.13 0.26
N GLU A 59 -16.49 -13.45 -0.30
CA GLU A 59 -15.07 -13.63 0.05
C GLU A 59 -14.79 -13.18 1.49
N LEU A 60 -15.38 -12.07 1.94
CA LEU A 60 -15.27 -11.60 3.33
C LEU A 60 -15.95 -12.53 4.33
N ALA A 61 -16.99 -13.26 3.93
CA ALA A 61 -17.61 -14.29 4.77
C ALA A 61 -16.66 -15.49 4.96
N LEU A 62 -15.89 -15.86 3.93
CA LEU A 62 -14.89 -16.93 4.00
C LEU A 62 -13.61 -16.48 4.71
N ALA A 63 -13.15 -15.27 4.46
CA ALA A 63 -11.96 -14.68 5.05
C ALA A 63 -12.21 -13.21 5.43
N PRO A 64 -12.75 -12.93 6.63
CA PRO A 64 -12.87 -11.57 7.13
C PRO A 64 -11.50 -10.86 7.15
N HIS A 65 -11.46 -9.66 6.60
CA HIS A 65 -10.25 -8.85 6.57
C HIS A 65 -10.36 -7.73 7.60
N ARG A 66 -9.38 -7.61 8.48
CA ARG A 66 -9.21 -6.45 9.35
C ARG A 66 -8.58 -5.30 8.56
N LEU A 67 -8.73 -4.08 9.01
CA LEU A 67 -8.23 -2.85 8.40
C LEU A 67 -8.77 -2.56 6.99
N ILE A 68 -10.03 -2.90 6.74
CA ILE A 68 -10.81 -2.42 5.59
C ILE A 68 -11.97 -1.55 6.08
N ASN A 69 -12.41 -0.59 5.28
CA ASN A 69 -13.52 0.32 5.62
C ASN A 69 -13.33 1.09 6.94
N ILE A 70 -12.10 1.46 7.27
CA ILE A 70 -11.75 2.15 8.53
C ILE A 70 -11.70 3.68 8.40
N CYS A 71 -11.54 4.22 7.19
CA CYS A 71 -11.43 5.66 6.93
C CYS A 71 -12.56 6.18 6.05
N ASP A 72 -12.94 7.43 6.23
CA ASP A 72 -13.70 8.16 5.22
C ASP A 72 -12.78 8.60 4.07
N PRO A 73 -13.25 8.67 2.80
CA PRO A 73 -12.44 9.16 1.69
C PRO A 73 -11.88 10.59 1.86
N ALA A 74 -12.45 11.41 2.73
CA ALA A 74 -11.92 12.74 3.07
C ALA A 74 -10.74 12.70 4.04
N GLU A 75 -10.50 11.56 4.70
CA GLU A 75 -9.47 11.40 5.70
C GLU A 75 -8.14 10.91 5.10
N SER A 76 -7.04 11.30 5.73
CA SER A 76 -5.70 10.80 5.40
C SER A 76 -5.31 9.66 6.32
N TYR A 77 -4.70 8.62 5.76
CA TYR A 77 -4.18 7.48 6.53
C TYR A 77 -2.72 7.22 6.16
N SER A 78 -1.84 7.39 7.13
CA SER A 78 -0.40 7.31 6.94
C SER A 78 0.15 5.89 7.21
N ALA A 79 1.41 5.66 6.81
CA ALA A 79 2.13 4.44 7.19
C ALA A 79 2.32 4.32 8.72
N ALA A 80 2.32 5.43 9.45
CA ALA A 80 2.36 5.44 10.91
C ALA A 80 1.04 4.96 11.51
N ASN A 81 -0.09 5.47 11.02
CA ASN A 81 -1.41 4.98 11.42
C ASN A 81 -1.54 3.48 11.15
N PHE A 82 -1.15 3.06 9.93
CA PHE A 82 -1.16 1.64 9.57
C PHE A 82 -0.33 0.80 10.55
N ARG A 83 0.91 1.23 10.86
CA ARG A 83 1.77 0.46 11.77
C ARG A 83 1.14 0.30 13.16
N THR A 84 0.60 1.37 13.71
CA THR A 84 -0.08 1.34 15.01
C THR A 84 -1.27 0.39 15.00
N ASP A 85 -2.15 0.51 14.01
CA ASP A 85 -3.32 -0.33 13.89
C ASP A 85 -2.96 -1.80 13.62
N ALA A 86 -2.02 -2.05 12.70
CA ALA A 86 -1.59 -3.40 12.38
C ALA A 86 -0.95 -4.12 13.58
N LEU A 87 -0.14 -3.43 14.38
CA LEU A 87 0.44 -4.01 15.61
C LEU A 87 -0.65 -4.38 16.62
N ARG A 88 -1.66 -3.52 16.81
CA ARG A 88 -2.81 -3.82 17.68
C ARG A 88 -3.55 -5.07 17.19
N GLU A 89 -3.91 -5.11 15.90
CA GLU A 89 -4.61 -6.26 15.31
C GLU A 89 -3.78 -7.55 15.39
N MET A 90 -2.47 -7.47 15.14
CA MET A 90 -1.57 -8.62 15.27
C MET A 90 -1.53 -9.15 16.72
N GLN A 91 -1.46 -8.26 17.70
CA GLN A 91 -1.48 -8.63 19.13
C GLN A 91 -2.78 -9.31 19.52
N GLU A 92 -3.93 -8.78 19.11
CA GLU A 92 -5.24 -9.38 19.36
C GLU A 92 -5.38 -10.77 18.75
N ILE A 93 -4.91 -10.96 17.50
CA ILE A 93 -4.93 -12.25 16.82
C ILE A 93 -4.04 -13.27 17.56
N SER A 94 -2.82 -12.87 17.92
CA SER A 94 -1.87 -13.74 18.61
C SER A 94 -2.35 -14.09 20.01
N ALA A 95 -3.01 -13.17 20.73
CA ALA A 95 -3.61 -13.44 22.03
C ALA A 95 -4.72 -14.51 21.98
N GLN A 96 -5.35 -14.72 20.81
CA GLN A 96 -6.31 -15.77 20.56
C GLN A 96 -5.67 -17.11 20.11
N GLY A 97 -4.35 -17.21 20.13
CA GLY A 97 -3.63 -18.40 19.65
C GLY A 97 -3.66 -18.57 18.13
N LYS A 98 -3.96 -17.48 17.37
CA LYS A 98 -4.01 -17.49 15.92
C LYS A 98 -2.79 -16.78 15.33
N ILE A 99 -2.58 -16.98 14.03
CA ILE A 99 -1.46 -16.41 13.27
C ILE A 99 -1.95 -15.21 12.46
N PRO A 100 -1.37 -14.00 12.64
CA PRO A 100 -1.64 -12.87 11.78
C PRO A 100 -1.19 -13.14 10.35
N LEU A 101 -2.11 -13.07 9.37
CA LEU A 101 -1.84 -13.16 7.94
C LEU A 101 -2.03 -11.78 7.31
N LEU A 102 -0.93 -11.09 7.05
CA LEU A 102 -0.92 -9.77 6.45
C LEU A 102 -0.92 -9.89 4.93
N VAL A 103 -1.97 -9.40 4.27
CA VAL A 103 -2.18 -9.58 2.82
C VAL A 103 -2.32 -8.24 2.12
N GLY A 104 -1.48 -7.98 1.13
CA GLY A 104 -1.62 -6.74 0.38
C GLY A 104 -0.52 -6.40 -0.61
N GLY A 105 -0.62 -5.19 -1.16
CA GLY A 105 0.28 -4.67 -2.18
C GLY A 105 0.95 -3.34 -1.83
N THR A 106 0.72 -2.79 -0.63
CA THR A 106 1.33 -1.52 -0.20
C THR A 106 2.66 -1.80 0.48
N MET A 107 3.74 -1.89 -0.31
CA MET A 107 5.07 -2.29 0.17
C MET A 107 5.63 -1.37 1.25
N LEU A 108 5.30 -0.07 1.19
CA LEU A 108 5.68 0.89 2.22
C LEU A 108 5.13 0.50 3.61
N TYR A 109 3.92 -0.06 3.67
CA TYR A 109 3.30 -0.48 4.93
C TYR A 109 4.02 -1.69 5.52
N TYR A 110 4.37 -2.68 4.70
CA TYR A 110 5.18 -3.81 5.14
C TYR A 110 6.55 -3.37 5.65
N LYS A 111 7.19 -2.44 4.93
CA LYS A 111 8.49 -1.90 5.34
C LYS A 111 8.39 -1.15 6.67
N ALA A 112 7.39 -0.28 6.81
CA ALA A 112 7.13 0.45 8.06
C ALA A 112 6.88 -0.49 9.24
N LEU A 113 6.21 -1.62 8.99
CA LEU A 113 5.95 -2.63 10.03
C LEU A 113 7.23 -3.37 10.43
N LEU A 114 8.03 -3.83 9.47
CA LEU A 114 9.26 -4.59 9.70
C LEU A 114 10.38 -3.78 10.36
N GLU A 115 10.67 -2.62 9.79
CA GLU A 115 11.84 -1.81 10.15
C GLU A 115 11.52 -0.77 11.22
N GLY A 116 10.23 -0.59 11.54
CA GLY A 116 9.76 0.54 12.32
C GLY A 116 9.71 1.82 11.49
N LEU A 117 9.33 2.89 12.13
CA LEU A 117 9.30 4.22 11.53
C LEU A 117 10.32 5.11 12.21
N SER A 118 11.03 5.88 11.41
CA SER A 118 11.86 6.97 11.92
C SER A 118 10.98 8.04 12.59
N PRO A 119 11.48 8.76 13.59
CA PRO A 119 10.72 9.78 14.32
C PRO A 119 10.51 11.05 13.48
N LEU A 120 9.78 10.91 12.38
CA LEU A 120 9.44 12.02 11.50
C LEU A 120 8.22 12.77 12.04
N PRO A 121 8.17 14.11 11.94
CA PRO A 121 7.00 14.89 12.34
C PRO A 121 5.78 14.48 11.51
N SER A 122 4.59 14.66 12.08
CA SER A 122 3.34 14.57 11.31
C SER A 122 3.33 15.61 10.19
N ALA A 123 2.52 15.36 9.17
CA ALA A 123 2.32 16.33 8.10
C ALA A 123 1.66 17.61 8.66
N ASP A 124 2.13 18.77 8.20
CA ASP A 124 1.59 20.08 8.53
C ASP A 124 1.10 20.77 7.26
N GLU A 125 -0.22 20.99 7.17
CA GLU A 125 -0.84 21.54 5.97
C GLU A 125 -0.37 22.99 5.70
N LYS A 126 -0.10 23.78 6.73
CA LYS A 126 0.36 25.16 6.58
C LYS A 126 1.76 25.20 5.96
N VAL A 127 2.68 24.42 6.51
CA VAL A 127 4.06 24.33 5.98
C VAL A 127 4.05 23.78 4.55
N ARG A 128 3.20 22.81 4.23
CA ARG A 128 3.04 22.29 2.86
C ARG A 128 2.54 23.34 1.89
N SER A 129 1.53 24.12 2.29
CA SER A 129 1.01 25.23 1.49
C SER A 129 2.09 26.27 1.20
N GLU A 130 2.86 26.67 2.21
CA GLU A 130 3.99 27.61 2.05
C GLU A 130 5.05 27.08 1.08
N ILE A 131 5.34 25.76 1.11
CA ILE A 131 6.26 25.13 0.16
C ILE A 131 5.67 25.11 -1.25
N GLU A 132 4.36 24.82 -1.40
CA GLU A 132 3.67 24.82 -2.70
C GLU A 132 3.58 26.22 -3.30
N GLU A 133 3.29 27.24 -2.51
CA GLU A 133 3.35 28.65 -2.93
C GLU A 133 4.74 29.04 -3.42
N LYS A 134 5.79 28.63 -2.71
CA LYS A 134 7.17 28.84 -3.13
C LYS A 134 7.49 28.06 -4.42
N ALA A 135 6.97 26.83 -4.55
CA ALA A 135 7.10 26.05 -5.78
C ALA A 135 6.42 26.73 -6.99
N ALA A 136 5.31 27.42 -6.77
CA ALA A 136 4.64 28.19 -7.83
C ALA A 136 5.51 29.36 -8.36
N LEU A 137 6.39 29.92 -7.51
CA LEU A 137 7.27 31.04 -7.85
C LEU A 137 8.58 30.59 -8.53
N ILE A 138 9.25 29.56 -7.98
CA ILE A 138 10.60 29.16 -8.42
C ILE A 138 10.65 27.77 -9.08
N GLY A 139 9.50 27.09 -9.14
CA GLY A 139 9.39 25.71 -9.64
C GLY A 139 9.95 24.66 -8.67
N TRP A 140 9.55 23.40 -8.86
CA TRP A 140 10.05 22.26 -8.06
C TRP A 140 11.55 22.03 -8.26
N GLY A 141 12.10 22.35 -9.44
CA GLY A 141 13.55 22.32 -9.69
C GLY A 141 14.31 23.32 -8.81
N GLY A 142 13.76 24.52 -8.59
CA GLY A 142 14.33 25.51 -7.66
C GLY A 142 14.31 25.04 -6.21
N LEU A 143 13.20 24.41 -5.76
CA LEU A 143 13.11 23.79 -4.44
C LEU A 143 14.05 22.59 -4.29
N HIS A 144 14.25 21.81 -5.33
CA HIS A 144 15.25 20.74 -5.31
C HIS A 144 16.67 21.28 -5.14
N GLN A 145 17.02 22.41 -5.78
CA GLN A 145 18.32 23.07 -5.56
C GLN A 145 18.48 23.56 -4.11
N GLU A 146 17.40 24.03 -3.49
CA GLU A 146 17.41 24.38 -2.08
C GLU A 146 17.63 23.14 -1.21
N LEU A 147 16.95 22.05 -1.52
CA LEU A 147 17.14 20.76 -0.84
C LEU A 147 18.59 20.26 -0.98
N CYS A 148 19.26 20.50 -2.12
CA CYS A 148 20.66 20.15 -2.31
C CYS A 148 21.58 20.86 -1.31
N LYS A 149 21.22 22.06 -0.86
CA LYS A 149 22.00 22.81 0.15
C LYS A 149 21.71 22.34 1.58
N ILE A 150 20.47 21.94 1.85
CA ILE A 150 19.99 21.52 3.17
C ILE A 150 20.33 20.06 3.46
N ASP A 151 19.97 19.16 2.54
CA ASP A 151 20.13 17.70 2.64
C ASP A 151 20.65 17.12 1.31
N PRO A 152 21.95 17.24 1.03
CA PRO A 152 22.55 16.76 -0.23
C PRO A 152 22.29 15.26 -0.47
N ILE A 153 22.27 14.46 0.60
CA ILE A 153 22.07 13.00 0.52
C ILE A 153 20.65 12.68 0.07
N SER A 154 19.64 13.35 0.63
CA SER A 154 18.26 13.19 0.16
C SER A 154 18.06 13.74 -1.25
N ALA A 155 18.66 14.90 -1.57
CA ALA A 155 18.55 15.49 -2.89
C ALA A 155 19.14 14.59 -3.99
N GLN A 156 20.25 13.91 -3.73
CA GLN A 156 20.88 13.01 -4.72
C GLN A 156 19.96 11.85 -5.13
N ARG A 157 19.10 11.37 -4.22
CA ARG A 157 18.19 10.23 -4.46
C ARG A 157 16.78 10.65 -4.85
N ILE A 158 16.39 11.91 -4.63
CA ILE A 158 15.08 12.45 -4.99
C ILE A 158 15.17 13.08 -6.39
N ASN A 159 14.29 12.66 -7.30
CA ASN A 159 14.22 13.26 -8.63
C ASN A 159 13.77 14.73 -8.52
N PRO A 160 14.38 15.68 -9.26
CA PRO A 160 13.98 17.09 -9.27
C PRO A 160 12.51 17.35 -9.65
N ASN A 161 11.86 16.39 -10.31
CA ASN A 161 10.44 16.46 -10.66
C ASN A 161 9.52 15.74 -9.66
N ASP A 162 10.08 15.17 -8.58
CA ASP A 162 9.28 14.48 -7.54
C ASP A 162 8.85 15.49 -6.47
N SER A 163 7.80 16.25 -6.80
CA SER A 163 7.24 17.30 -5.94
C SER A 163 6.90 16.79 -4.53
N GLN A 164 6.34 15.58 -4.42
CA GLN A 164 5.94 15.02 -3.14
C GLN A 164 7.11 14.75 -2.21
N ARG A 165 8.20 14.16 -2.75
CA ARG A 165 9.38 13.86 -1.94
C ARG A 165 10.18 15.11 -1.60
N ILE A 166 10.26 16.08 -2.53
CA ILE A 166 10.88 17.39 -2.27
C ILE A 166 10.11 18.12 -1.16
N ASN A 167 8.76 18.22 -1.31
CA ASN A 167 7.91 18.85 -0.30
C ASN A 167 8.12 18.19 1.06
N ARG A 168 8.07 16.85 1.14
CA ARG A 168 8.25 16.13 2.41
C ARG A 168 9.63 16.35 3.05
N ALA A 169 10.69 16.38 2.27
CA ALA A 169 12.04 16.60 2.79
C ALA A 169 12.20 18.02 3.37
N LEU A 170 11.68 19.02 2.66
CA LEU A 170 11.67 20.40 3.13
C LEU A 170 10.75 20.62 4.33
N GLU A 171 9.54 20.03 4.31
CA GLU A 171 8.59 20.06 5.44
C GLU A 171 9.24 19.54 6.72
N VAL A 172 9.91 18.39 6.65
CA VAL A 172 10.61 17.81 7.80
C VAL A 172 11.66 18.78 8.34
N PHE A 173 12.45 19.39 7.46
CA PHE A 173 13.48 20.34 7.87
C PHE A 173 12.87 21.61 8.49
N TYR A 174 11.85 22.19 7.87
CA TYR A 174 11.22 23.40 8.39
C TYR A 174 10.52 23.19 9.74
N LEU A 175 9.97 22.00 9.99
CA LEU A 175 9.31 21.66 11.24
C LEU A 175 10.29 21.32 12.37
N THR A 176 11.45 20.73 12.05
CA THR A 176 12.32 20.13 13.08
C THR A 176 13.72 20.73 13.16
N GLY A 177 14.13 21.50 12.15
CA GLY A 177 15.53 21.95 11.99
C GLY A 177 16.51 20.83 11.67
N LYS A 178 16.03 19.57 11.49
CA LYS A 178 16.85 18.40 11.14
C LYS A 178 16.53 17.92 9.73
N THR A 179 17.52 17.38 9.04
CA THR A 179 17.31 16.83 7.70
C THR A 179 16.55 15.52 7.71
N LEU A 180 15.89 15.22 6.59
CA LEU A 180 15.25 13.92 6.41
C LEU A 180 16.28 12.78 6.54
N THR A 181 17.51 12.97 6.06
CA THR A 181 18.61 12.01 6.18
C THR A 181 18.96 11.74 7.63
N GLU A 182 19.12 12.77 8.47
CA GLU A 182 19.41 12.61 9.91
C GLU A 182 18.33 11.86 10.65
N LEU A 183 17.08 12.21 10.43
CA LEU A 183 15.97 11.56 11.11
C LEU A 183 15.74 10.13 10.63
N THR A 184 15.93 9.84 9.34
CA THR A 184 15.77 8.48 8.80
C THR A 184 16.95 7.55 9.11
N ALA A 185 18.09 8.07 9.57
CA ALA A 185 19.16 7.25 10.11
C ALA A 185 18.80 6.57 11.45
N GLN A 186 17.82 7.12 12.17
CA GLN A 186 17.32 6.51 13.39
C GLN A 186 16.36 5.38 13.02
N LYS A 187 16.75 4.15 13.35
CA LYS A 187 15.88 2.98 13.13
C LYS A 187 14.76 2.97 14.18
N GLY A 188 13.56 2.67 13.74
CA GLY A 188 12.44 2.40 14.63
C GLY A 188 12.58 1.03 15.33
N GLU A 189 11.62 0.73 16.18
CA GLU A 189 11.55 -0.58 16.85
C GLU A 189 11.23 -1.67 15.84
N ALA A 190 12.03 -2.74 15.87
CA ALA A 190 11.80 -3.92 15.05
C ALA A 190 10.50 -4.63 15.45
N LEU A 191 9.87 -5.28 14.48
CA LEU A 191 8.64 -6.05 14.71
C LEU A 191 8.94 -7.24 15.67
N PRO A 192 8.19 -7.39 16.78
CA PRO A 192 8.42 -8.45 17.77
C PRO A 192 7.78 -9.79 17.37
N TYR A 193 7.92 -10.18 16.10
CA TYR A 193 7.35 -11.39 15.50
C TYR A 193 8.42 -12.16 14.72
N ASP A 194 8.27 -13.48 14.64
CA ASP A 194 8.95 -14.30 13.64
C ASP A 194 8.13 -14.25 12.34
N ILE A 195 8.72 -13.80 11.23
CA ILE A 195 7.98 -13.47 10.02
C ILE A 195 8.32 -14.45 8.90
N LEU A 196 7.30 -15.12 8.36
CA LEU A 196 7.38 -15.80 7.08
C LEU A 196 6.93 -14.84 5.98
N GLN A 197 7.77 -14.62 4.98
CA GLN A 197 7.51 -13.66 3.92
C GLN A 197 7.36 -14.35 2.57
N PHE A 198 6.21 -14.15 1.94
CA PHE A 198 5.89 -14.68 0.63
C PHE A 198 5.53 -13.56 -0.34
N ALA A 199 5.99 -13.68 -1.58
CA ALA A 199 5.58 -12.81 -2.69
C ALA A 199 4.91 -13.65 -3.77
N ILE A 200 3.66 -13.35 -4.11
CA ILE A 200 2.93 -14.07 -5.15
C ILE A 200 2.73 -13.20 -6.39
N ALA A 201 3.17 -13.72 -7.54
CA ALA A 201 2.96 -13.12 -8.85
C ALA A 201 3.04 -14.21 -9.94
N PRO A 202 2.43 -14.02 -11.12
CA PRO A 202 2.74 -14.85 -12.25
C PRO A 202 4.16 -14.55 -12.75
N GLU A 203 4.90 -15.58 -13.18
CA GLU A 203 6.24 -15.39 -13.76
C GLU A 203 6.17 -14.52 -15.03
N GLN A 204 5.16 -14.75 -15.85
CA GLN A 204 4.97 -14.05 -17.12
C GLN A 204 4.22 -12.75 -16.91
N ARG A 205 4.87 -11.63 -17.26
CA ARG A 205 4.31 -10.29 -17.14
C ARG A 205 3.01 -10.10 -17.94
N GLU A 206 2.93 -10.73 -19.10
CA GLU A 206 1.78 -10.66 -20.01
C GLU A 206 0.50 -11.22 -19.36
N VAL A 207 0.64 -12.26 -18.55
CA VAL A 207 -0.48 -12.82 -17.76
C VAL A 207 -1.02 -11.79 -16.78
N LEU A 208 -0.13 -11.11 -16.06
CA LEU A 208 -0.52 -10.06 -15.12
C LEU A 208 -1.21 -8.89 -15.83
N HIS A 209 -0.68 -8.47 -16.99
CA HIS A 209 -1.25 -7.39 -17.79
C HIS A 209 -2.66 -7.74 -18.30
N ARG A 210 -2.88 -8.97 -18.75
CA ARG A 210 -4.20 -9.46 -19.18
C ARG A 210 -5.19 -9.50 -18.02
N ARG A 211 -4.77 -10.01 -16.87
CA ARG A 211 -5.61 -10.04 -15.65
C ARG A 211 -6.01 -8.63 -15.21
N ILE A 212 -5.08 -7.67 -15.28
CA ILE A 212 -5.36 -6.25 -14.95
C ILE A 212 -6.41 -5.68 -15.89
N GLU A 213 -6.27 -5.91 -17.20
CA GLU A 213 -7.21 -5.41 -18.21
C GLU A 213 -8.60 -6.00 -18.03
N GLN A 214 -8.70 -7.33 -17.93
CA GLN A 214 -9.96 -8.03 -17.69
C GLN A 214 -10.65 -7.54 -16.40
N ARG A 215 -9.89 -7.35 -15.35
CA ARG A 215 -10.40 -6.86 -14.07
C ARG A 215 -10.89 -5.42 -14.17
N PHE A 216 -10.20 -4.55 -14.91
CA PHE A 216 -10.63 -3.17 -15.09
C PHE A 216 -11.95 -3.09 -15.86
N HIS A 217 -12.10 -3.84 -16.97
CA HIS A 217 -13.37 -3.96 -17.67
C HIS A 217 -14.47 -4.49 -16.76
N LYS A 218 -14.18 -5.51 -15.96
CA LYS A 218 -15.15 -6.03 -14.99
C LYS A 218 -15.59 -5.00 -13.95
N MET A 219 -14.69 -4.13 -13.49
CA MET A 219 -15.03 -3.01 -12.60
C MET A 219 -16.02 -2.05 -13.27
N ILE A 220 -15.81 -1.71 -14.55
CA ILE A 220 -16.74 -0.85 -15.31
C ILE A 220 -18.13 -1.50 -15.38
N GLU A 221 -18.22 -2.80 -15.73
CA GLU A 221 -19.47 -3.56 -15.77
C GLU A 221 -20.18 -3.62 -14.42
N LEU A 222 -19.45 -3.67 -13.32
CA LEU A 222 -19.99 -3.72 -11.96
C LEU A 222 -20.46 -2.35 -11.44
N GLY A 223 -20.27 -1.26 -12.19
CA GLY A 223 -20.75 0.07 -11.83
C GLY A 223 -19.67 0.95 -11.18
N PHE A 224 -18.41 0.79 -11.55
CA PHE A 224 -17.32 1.62 -11.03
C PHE A 224 -17.55 3.11 -11.30
N GLN A 225 -18.10 3.48 -12.46
CA GLN A 225 -18.44 4.87 -12.74
C GLN A 225 -19.44 5.41 -11.70
N GLN A 226 -20.52 4.68 -11.44
CA GLN A 226 -21.55 5.08 -10.47
C GLN A 226 -21.01 5.18 -9.04
N GLU A 227 -20.02 4.35 -8.69
CA GLU A 227 -19.32 4.47 -7.41
C GLU A 227 -18.56 5.80 -7.33
N VAL A 228 -17.79 6.15 -8.37
CA VAL A 228 -17.00 7.40 -8.38
C VAL A 228 -17.89 8.64 -8.50
N GLU A 229 -19.01 8.58 -9.24
CA GLU A 229 -19.99 9.68 -9.32
C GLU A 229 -20.55 10.05 -7.93
N LYS A 230 -20.77 9.07 -7.05
CA LYS A 230 -21.21 9.33 -5.67
C LYS A 230 -20.16 10.10 -4.89
N LEU A 231 -18.89 9.75 -5.07
CA LEU A 231 -17.76 10.46 -4.44
C LEU A 231 -17.59 11.86 -5.05
N TYR A 232 -17.70 11.98 -6.37
CA TYR A 232 -17.55 13.25 -7.10
C TYR A 232 -18.60 14.31 -6.70
N ARG A 233 -19.79 13.87 -6.27
CA ARG A 233 -20.85 14.78 -5.78
C ARG A 233 -20.62 15.26 -4.35
N ARG A 234 -19.65 14.71 -3.63
CA ARG A 234 -19.33 15.12 -2.27
C ARG A 234 -18.51 16.44 -2.29
N PRO A 235 -18.97 17.51 -1.63
CA PRO A 235 -18.29 18.80 -1.65
C PRO A 235 -16.97 18.82 -0.83
N ASP A 236 -16.75 17.84 0.02
CA ASP A 236 -15.57 17.68 0.86
C ASP A 236 -14.46 16.82 0.18
N LEU A 237 -14.71 16.32 -1.02
CA LEU A 237 -13.72 15.55 -1.78
C LEU A 237 -13.18 16.35 -2.97
N ASN A 238 -11.89 16.16 -3.26
CA ASN A 238 -11.20 16.76 -4.40
C ASN A 238 -10.08 15.85 -4.91
N GLU A 239 -9.54 16.18 -6.09
CA GLU A 239 -8.50 15.39 -6.77
C GLU A 239 -7.16 15.29 -6.03
N ASN A 240 -6.91 16.12 -5.01
CA ASN A 240 -5.66 16.11 -4.25
C ASN A 240 -5.69 15.12 -3.09
N LEU A 241 -6.86 14.66 -2.68
CA LEU A 241 -6.99 13.71 -1.58
C LEU A 241 -6.35 12.35 -1.93
N PRO A 242 -5.69 11.69 -0.96
CA PRO A 242 -5.08 10.37 -1.17
C PRO A 242 -6.04 9.31 -1.71
N SER A 243 -7.30 9.33 -1.28
CA SER A 243 -8.36 8.45 -1.74
C SER A 243 -8.64 8.63 -3.24
N ILE A 244 -8.82 9.86 -3.68
CA ILE A 244 -9.13 10.17 -5.08
C ILE A 244 -7.91 9.95 -5.98
N ARG A 245 -6.70 10.09 -5.45
CA ARG A 245 -5.46 9.77 -6.17
C ARG A 245 -5.19 8.28 -6.33
N CYS A 246 -6.01 7.39 -5.74
CA CYS A 246 -5.94 5.97 -6.00
C CYS A 246 -6.08 5.67 -7.50
N VAL A 247 -5.31 4.68 -7.96
CA VAL A 247 -5.35 4.24 -9.37
C VAL A 247 -6.77 3.77 -9.71
N GLY A 248 -7.25 4.18 -10.87
CA GLY A 248 -8.64 3.98 -11.30
C GLY A 248 -9.54 5.15 -10.90
N TYR A 249 -9.60 5.50 -9.63
CA TYR A 249 -10.40 6.64 -9.12
C TYR A 249 -9.96 7.95 -9.73
N ARG A 250 -8.67 8.22 -9.74
CA ARG A 250 -8.12 9.42 -10.37
C ARG A 250 -8.54 9.54 -11.83
N GLN A 251 -8.41 8.48 -12.62
CA GLN A 251 -8.74 8.49 -14.03
C GLN A 251 -10.25 8.67 -14.25
N MET A 252 -11.08 8.01 -13.43
CA MET A 252 -12.53 8.21 -13.50
C MET A 252 -12.94 9.62 -13.06
N TRP A 253 -12.28 10.21 -12.06
CA TRP A 253 -12.50 11.57 -11.60
C TRP A 253 -12.19 12.60 -12.71
N GLU A 254 -11.05 12.46 -13.38
CA GLU A 254 -10.63 13.29 -14.52
C GLU A 254 -11.63 13.16 -15.69
N TYR A 255 -12.15 11.96 -15.98
CA TYR A 255 -13.22 11.75 -16.96
C TYR A 255 -14.53 12.47 -16.56
N LEU A 256 -14.97 12.34 -15.31
CA LEU A 256 -16.19 13.02 -14.83
C LEU A 256 -16.07 14.55 -14.84
N ARG A 257 -14.85 15.07 -14.74
CA ARG A 257 -14.54 16.49 -14.90
C ARG A 257 -14.60 16.94 -16.38
N GLY A 258 -14.52 16.02 -17.33
CA GLY A 258 -14.58 16.29 -18.76
C GLY A 258 -13.21 16.43 -19.45
N ASP A 259 -12.13 15.96 -18.83
CA ASP A 259 -10.77 16.10 -19.37
C ASP A 259 -10.55 15.20 -20.61
N TYR A 260 -11.29 14.10 -20.74
CA TYR A 260 -11.24 13.14 -21.84
C TYR A 260 -12.49 12.25 -21.87
N ASP A 261 -12.65 11.46 -22.92
CA ASP A 261 -13.79 10.56 -23.09
C ASP A 261 -13.65 9.25 -22.27
N HIS A 262 -14.70 8.42 -22.32
CA HIS A 262 -14.78 7.17 -21.57
C HIS A 262 -13.71 6.15 -22.02
N ASP A 263 -13.45 6.04 -23.32
CA ASP A 263 -12.50 5.06 -23.85
C ASP A 263 -11.08 5.40 -23.43
N GLU A 264 -10.72 6.68 -23.45
CA GLU A 264 -9.44 7.17 -22.95
C GLU A 264 -9.33 6.97 -21.43
N MET A 265 -10.42 7.16 -20.67
CA MET A 265 -10.43 6.84 -19.23
C MET A 265 -10.10 5.38 -18.97
N VAL A 266 -10.73 4.45 -19.67
CA VAL A 266 -10.48 3.00 -19.54
C VAL A 266 -9.04 2.68 -19.88
N PHE A 267 -8.54 3.19 -21.01
CA PHE A 267 -7.14 3.01 -21.41
C PHE A 267 -6.16 3.52 -20.36
N ARG A 268 -6.36 4.74 -19.87
CA ARG A 268 -5.51 5.34 -18.81
C ARG A 268 -5.58 4.56 -17.50
N GLY A 269 -6.76 4.10 -17.11
CA GLY A 269 -6.97 3.29 -15.91
C GLY A 269 -6.20 1.97 -15.96
N ILE A 270 -6.27 1.27 -17.09
CA ILE A 270 -5.49 0.03 -17.33
C ILE A 270 -3.99 0.32 -17.30
N CYS A 271 -3.53 1.35 -18.00
CA CYS A 271 -2.12 1.74 -18.03
C CYS A 271 -1.60 2.11 -16.64
N ALA A 272 -2.33 2.91 -15.87
CA ALA A 272 -1.98 3.30 -14.51
C ALA A 272 -1.91 2.08 -13.56
N THR A 273 -2.82 1.12 -13.73
CA THR A 273 -2.82 -0.13 -12.94
C THR A 273 -1.64 -1.02 -13.29
N ARG A 274 -1.28 -1.13 -14.58
CA ARG A 274 -0.06 -1.84 -15.01
C ARG A 274 1.21 -1.19 -14.44
N GLN A 275 1.24 0.14 -14.38
CA GLN A 275 2.34 0.90 -13.77
C GLN A 275 2.42 0.67 -12.24
N LEU A 276 1.28 0.62 -11.56
CA LEU A 276 1.22 0.27 -10.13
C LEU A 276 1.79 -1.12 -9.90
N ALA A 277 1.33 -2.12 -10.65
CA ALA A 277 1.83 -3.49 -10.56
C ALA A 277 3.35 -3.58 -10.82
N LYS A 278 3.87 -2.86 -11.81
CA LYS A 278 5.31 -2.77 -12.09
C LYS A 278 6.07 -2.21 -10.88
N ARG A 279 5.58 -1.13 -10.26
CA ARG A 279 6.21 -0.56 -9.06
C ARG A 279 6.21 -1.55 -7.89
N GLN A 280 5.10 -2.25 -7.67
CA GLN A 280 5.00 -3.27 -6.62
C GLN A 280 6.02 -4.42 -6.82
N ILE A 281 6.16 -4.93 -8.04
CA ILE A 281 7.17 -5.95 -8.38
C ILE A 281 8.59 -5.41 -8.19
N THR A 282 8.86 -4.17 -8.59
CA THR A 282 10.18 -3.54 -8.41
C THR A 282 10.54 -3.44 -6.93
N TRP A 283 9.59 -3.07 -6.07
CA TRP A 283 9.78 -3.07 -4.63
C TRP A 283 10.10 -4.47 -4.09
N LEU A 284 9.34 -5.49 -4.50
CA LEU A 284 9.54 -6.88 -4.06
C LEU A 284 10.89 -7.44 -4.52
N ARG A 285 11.35 -7.10 -5.72
CA ARG A 285 12.68 -7.51 -6.21
C ARG A 285 13.83 -6.83 -5.47
N GLY A 286 13.62 -5.61 -4.98
CA GLY A 286 14.57 -4.87 -4.14
C GLY A 286 14.39 -5.12 -2.64
N TRP A 287 13.58 -6.10 -2.24
CA TRP A 287 13.32 -6.39 -0.83
C TRP A 287 14.55 -6.99 -0.15
N THR A 288 14.94 -6.44 0.98
CA THR A 288 16.19 -6.79 1.66
C THR A 288 16.10 -8.00 2.58
N SER A 289 14.89 -8.33 3.04
CA SER A 289 14.65 -9.50 3.88
C SER A 289 14.35 -10.74 3.01
N PRO A 290 14.64 -11.97 3.49
CA PRO A 290 14.35 -13.18 2.74
C PRO A 290 12.87 -13.29 2.37
N ILE A 291 12.58 -13.45 1.09
CA ILE A 291 11.25 -13.63 0.54
C ILE A 291 11.18 -14.95 -0.24
N GLN A 292 10.12 -15.72 -0.04
CA GLN A 292 9.81 -16.88 -0.85
C GLN A 292 8.82 -16.50 -1.96
N TRP A 293 9.24 -16.67 -3.22
CA TRP A 293 8.36 -16.40 -4.36
C TRP A 293 7.41 -17.59 -4.63
N LEU A 294 6.18 -17.24 -4.92
CA LEU A 294 5.07 -18.14 -5.26
C LEU A 294 4.57 -17.81 -6.67
N ASP A 295 4.43 -18.81 -7.52
CA ASP A 295 3.81 -18.62 -8.83
C ASP A 295 2.28 -18.66 -8.70
N SER A 296 1.63 -17.59 -9.09
CA SER A 296 0.16 -17.50 -9.07
C SER A 296 -0.54 -18.34 -10.16
N LEU A 297 0.20 -18.95 -11.06
CA LEU A 297 -0.30 -19.91 -12.04
C LEU A 297 -0.29 -21.35 -11.50
N GLN A 298 0.32 -21.56 -10.34
CA GLN A 298 0.42 -22.85 -9.67
C GLN A 298 -0.16 -22.77 -8.24
N PRO A 299 -1.45 -22.50 -8.09
CA PRO A 299 -2.06 -22.20 -6.79
C PRO A 299 -1.91 -23.32 -5.76
N ALA A 300 -1.97 -24.59 -6.19
CA ALA A 300 -1.80 -25.74 -5.28
C ALA A 300 -0.37 -25.78 -4.72
N GLN A 301 0.66 -25.56 -5.55
CA GLN A 301 2.05 -25.52 -5.09
C GLN A 301 2.32 -24.29 -4.22
N ALA A 302 1.72 -23.14 -4.55
CA ALA A 302 1.82 -21.93 -3.74
C ALA A 302 1.26 -22.17 -2.33
N LEU A 303 0.10 -22.80 -2.23
CA LEU A 303 -0.53 -23.17 -0.96
C LEU A 303 0.36 -24.14 -0.16
N GLU A 304 0.77 -25.24 -0.77
CA GLU A 304 1.62 -26.27 -0.15
C GLU A 304 2.91 -25.68 0.41
N LYS A 305 3.56 -24.80 -0.35
CA LYS A 305 4.81 -24.15 0.07
C LYS A 305 4.63 -23.30 1.32
N VAL A 306 3.51 -22.57 1.42
CA VAL A 306 3.20 -21.79 2.64
C VAL A 306 2.91 -22.72 3.81
N LEU A 307 2.09 -23.75 3.64
CA LEU A 307 1.74 -24.70 4.68
C LEU A 307 2.99 -25.42 5.23
N THR A 308 3.87 -25.90 4.36
CA THR A 308 5.15 -26.53 4.75
C THR A 308 6.03 -25.56 5.52
N SER A 309 6.13 -24.30 5.09
CA SER A 309 6.93 -23.29 5.80
C SER A 309 6.38 -22.96 7.19
N VAL A 310 5.06 -22.94 7.35
CA VAL A 310 4.41 -22.73 8.65
C VAL A 310 4.66 -23.93 9.58
N SER A 311 4.47 -25.16 9.06
CA SER A 311 4.69 -26.37 9.85
C SER A 311 6.15 -26.54 10.32
N ALA A 312 7.12 -26.01 9.59
CA ALA A 312 8.53 -26.02 9.97
C ALA A 312 8.87 -24.99 11.08
N LYS A 313 7.94 -24.08 11.41
CA LYS A 313 8.10 -23.02 12.41
C LYS A 313 7.21 -23.23 13.65
N ALA A 314 6.21 -24.10 13.55
CA ALA A 314 5.33 -24.52 14.65
C ALA A 314 5.98 -25.62 15.49
#